data_968b9ede62da892916e9e22572df9da8
#
_entry.id   968b9ede62da892916e9e22572df9da8
#
_cell.length_a   1.000
_cell.length_b   1.000
_cell.length_c   1.000
_cell.angle_alpha   90.00
_cell.angle_beta   90.00
_cell.angle_gamma   90.00
#
_symmetry.space_group_name_H-M   'P 1'
#
loop_
_entity.id
_entity.type
_entity.pdbx_description
1 polymer ?
#
loop_
_entity_poly.entity_id
_entity_poly.type
_entity_poly.pdbx_seq_one_letter_code
_entity_poly.pdbx_strand_id
1 'polypeptide(L)'
;MLFVNPGSGGGKAARARVAERAREKEIETVILAPGHDLAALAREAVAAGADALGMAGGDGSLAVVAAVAAAHGIPFVCVPAGTRNHFGLDVGVDRHDVIGALDAFTDGVERTIDMAEVNGRAFLNNASLGIYGDAVRSPAYRDAKVRTLLETAAEVMGPTAEAPALYLVDDLGHEHRDLVIVLVSNNPYALDRPLARGTRPTLSSGQLGIAVIDAPGNSPRPPGRAWGTPRLEVRGPEPVHAGVDGEAVELSPPLRFVIRPAALRVRISSRHPGASPSARQHPPGRLPGMHTQPRYGA
;
A
#
# COMPACT_ATOMS: atom_id res chain seq x y z
N MET A 1 -20.71 2.31 8.89
CA MET A 1 -20.40 3.74 8.62
C MET A 1 -19.50 3.86 7.41
N LEU A 2 -19.85 4.72 6.42
CA LEU A 2 -19.06 5.00 5.22
C LEU A 2 -18.55 6.45 5.23
N PHE A 3 -17.26 6.65 5.08
CA PHE A 3 -16.66 7.97 4.82
C PHE A 3 -16.51 8.19 3.32
N VAL A 4 -16.90 9.35 2.81
CA VAL A 4 -16.85 9.69 1.38
C VAL A 4 -16.02 10.94 1.18
N ASN A 5 -14.92 10.83 0.43
CA ASN A 5 -14.15 11.98 -0.02
C ASN A 5 -14.65 12.40 -1.42
N PRO A 6 -15.44 13.48 -1.54
CA PRO A 6 -16.04 13.87 -2.80
C PRO A 6 -15.01 14.32 -3.85
N GLY A 7 -13.83 14.80 -3.41
CA GLY A 7 -12.76 15.29 -4.30
C GLY A 7 -11.84 14.20 -4.83
N SER A 8 -11.86 12.99 -4.24
CA SER A 8 -10.97 11.90 -4.66
C SER A 8 -11.21 11.47 -6.11
N GLY A 9 -10.12 11.09 -6.79
CA GLY A 9 -10.17 10.60 -8.17
C GLY A 9 -10.81 11.59 -9.14
N GLY A 10 -10.55 12.90 -8.95
CA GLY A 10 -11.16 13.97 -9.75
C GLY A 10 -12.68 14.05 -9.56
N GLY A 11 -13.19 13.72 -8.38
CA GLY A 11 -14.63 13.73 -8.08
C GLY A 11 -15.36 12.44 -8.46
N LYS A 12 -14.68 11.31 -8.55
CA LYS A 12 -15.27 10.01 -8.93
C LYS A 12 -16.41 9.60 -7.99
N ALA A 13 -16.24 9.76 -6.66
CA ALA A 13 -17.28 9.46 -5.67
C ALA A 13 -18.53 10.32 -5.85
N ALA A 14 -18.35 11.62 -6.11
CA ALA A 14 -19.46 12.56 -6.35
C ALA A 14 -20.19 12.22 -7.66
N ARG A 15 -19.47 12.01 -8.77
CA ARG A 15 -20.08 11.63 -10.05
C ARG A 15 -20.86 10.32 -9.99
N ALA A 16 -20.36 9.36 -9.22
CA ALA A 16 -21.05 8.10 -9.00
C ALA A 16 -22.18 8.18 -7.94
N ARG A 17 -22.39 9.36 -7.33
CA ARG A 17 -23.39 9.60 -6.29
C ARG A 17 -23.28 8.58 -5.14
N VAL A 18 -22.03 8.27 -4.72
CA VAL A 18 -21.75 7.21 -3.73
C VAL A 18 -22.49 7.44 -2.42
N ALA A 19 -22.54 8.69 -1.94
CA ALA A 19 -23.20 9.01 -0.68
C ALA A 19 -24.72 8.78 -0.73
N GLU A 20 -25.39 9.15 -1.82
CA GLU A 20 -26.82 8.91 -2.00
C GLU A 20 -27.11 7.42 -2.11
N ARG A 21 -26.33 6.71 -2.93
CA ARG A 21 -26.47 5.25 -3.11
C ARG A 21 -26.20 4.46 -1.83
N ALA A 22 -25.29 4.93 -1.00
CA ALA A 22 -25.02 4.34 0.31
C ALA A 22 -26.24 4.51 1.24
N ARG A 23 -26.83 5.71 1.30
CA ARG A 23 -28.02 5.98 2.11
C ARG A 23 -29.24 5.18 1.65
N GLU A 24 -29.44 5.01 0.32
CA GLU A 24 -30.47 4.13 -0.23
C GLU A 24 -30.32 2.67 0.25
N LYS A 25 -29.12 2.26 0.64
CA LYS A 25 -28.80 0.95 1.23
C LYS A 25 -28.73 0.97 2.77
N GLU A 26 -29.25 2.03 3.39
CA GLU A 26 -29.25 2.22 4.86
C GLU A 26 -27.83 2.25 5.47
N ILE A 27 -26.81 2.61 4.68
CA ILE A 27 -25.44 2.78 5.15
C ILE A 27 -25.26 4.21 5.66
N GLU A 28 -25.00 4.35 6.95
CA GLU A 28 -24.66 5.65 7.54
C GLU A 28 -23.44 6.24 6.84
N THR A 29 -23.52 7.53 6.47
CA THR A 29 -22.55 8.13 5.57
C THR A 29 -22.12 9.51 6.04
N VAL A 30 -20.81 9.74 6.12
CA VAL A 30 -20.16 11.02 6.39
C VAL A 30 -19.45 11.51 5.13
N ILE A 31 -19.83 12.70 4.63
CA ILE A 31 -19.14 13.36 3.52
C ILE A 31 -18.01 14.20 4.13
N LEU A 32 -16.79 13.94 3.68
CA LEU A 32 -15.62 14.67 4.18
C LEU A 32 -15.54 16.08 3.58
N ALA A 33 -15.26 17.05 4.45
CA ALA A 33 -14.92 18.41 4.07
C ALA A 33 -13.41 18.65 4.27
N PRO A 34 -12.84 19.67 3.59
CA PRO A 34 -11.47 20.08 3.86
C PRO A 34 -11.24 20.37 5.35
N GLY A 35 -10.12 19.87 5.88
CA GLY A 35 -9.75 20.06 7.28
C GLY A 35 -10.35 19.06 8.27
N HIS A 36 -11.21 18.13 7.84
CA HIS A 36 -11.67 17.06 8.72
C HIS A 36 -10.52 16.13 9.12
N ASP A 37 -10.41 15.84 10.41
CA ASP A 37 -9.56 14.74 10.93
C ASP A 37 -10.28 13.41 10.71
N LEU A 38 -9.94 12.73 9.61
CA LEU A 38 -10.55 11.47 9.24
C LEU A 38 -10.32 10.37 10.29
N ALA A 39 -9.18 10.36 10.97
CA ALA A 39 -8.89 9.38 12.00
C ALA A 39 -9.76 9.62 13.25
N ALA A 40 -9.97 10.88 13.65
CA ALA A 40 -10.88 11.23 14.72
C ALA A 40 -12.32 10.83 14.41
N LEU A 41 -12.83 11.20 13.23
CA LEU A 41 -14.17 10.82 12.77
C LEU A 41 -14.37 9.30 12.73
N ALA A 42 -13.36 8.54 12.29
CA ALA A 42 -13.44 7.09 12.27
C ALA A 42 -13.50 6.49 13.69
N ARG A 43 -12.72 7.03 14.64
CA ARG A 43 -12.79 6.61 16.05
C ARG A 43 -14.13 6.96 16.71
N GLU A 44 -14.67 8.14 16.42
CA GLU A 44 -16.01 8.57 16.90
C GLU A 44 -17.11 7.64 16.36
N ALA A 45 -17.03 7.25 15.09
CA ALA A 45 -17.97 6.30 14.50
C ALA A 45 -17.95 4.94 15.25
N VAL A 46 -16.75 4.42 15.57
CA VAL A 46 -16.61 3.18 16.33
C VAL A 46 -17.18 3.36 17.74
N ALA A 47 -16.89 4.47 18.41
CA ALA A 47 -17.43 4.78 19.75
C ALA A 47 -18.96 4.90 19.73
N ALA A 48 -19.55 5.34 18.60
CA ALA A 48 -20.99 5.40 18.39
C ALA A 48 -21.62 4.05 18.02
N GLY A 49 -20.82 2.97 17.91
CA GLY A 49 -21.33 1.61 17.67
C GLY A 49 -21.27 1.15 16.22
N ALA A 50 -20.48 1.79 15.36
CA ALA A 50 -20.29 1.29 13.99
C ALA A 50 -19.66 -0.11 14.01
N ASP A 51 -20.32 -1.07 13.37
CA ASP A 51 -19.91 -2.46 13.25
C ASP A 51 -18.98 -2.73 12.06
N ALA A 52 -18.86 -1.77 11.15
CA ALA A 52 -17.93 -1.77 10.02
C ALA A 52 -17.58 -0.33 9.63
N LEU A 53 -16.34 -0.10 9.19
CA LEU A 53 -15.92 1.17 8.60
C LEU A 53 -15.63 0.99 7.11
N GLY A 54 -16.06 1.95 6.31
CA GLY A 54 -15.72 2.00 4.89
C GLY A 54 -15.20 3.37 4.48
N MET A 55 -14.41 3.37 3.41
CA MET A 55 -13.89 4.60 2.83
C MET A 55 -14.07 4.61 1.32
N ALA A 56 -14.77 5.62 0.81
CA ALA A 56 -14.83 5.95 -0.61
C ALA A 56 -13.82 7.07 -0.91
N GLY A 57 -12.62 6.67 -1.32
CA GLY A 57 -11.51 7.62 -1.49
C GLY A 57 -10.29 7.02 -2.18
N GLY A 58 -9.16 7.73 -2.09
CA GLY A 58 -7.86 7.26 -2.55
C GLY A 58 -7.11 6.45 -1.50
N ASP A 59 -5.99 5.82 -1.90
CA ASP A 59 -5.23 4.87 -1.08
C ASP A 59 -4.79 5.45 0.28
N GLY A 60 -4.36 6.73 0.35
CA GLY A 60 -4.00 7.37 1.61
C GLY A 60 -5.18 7.47 2.59
N SER A 61 -6.38 7.89 2.12
CA SER A 61 -7.58 7.94 2.97
C SER A 61 -8.04 6.53 3.38
N LEU A 62 -7.91 5.54 2.50
CA LEU A 62 -8.20 4.14 2.79
C LEU A 62 -7.35 3.65 3.97
N ALA A 63 -6.03 3.97 3.97
CA ALA A 63 -5.11 3.56 5.02
C ALA A 63 -5.50 4.09 6.41
N VAL A 64 -5.94 5.35 6.49
CA VAL A 64 -6.37 5.97 7.74
C VAL A 64 -7.56 5.24 8.36
N VAL A 65 -8.62 5.01 7.57
CA VAL A 65 -9.83 4.33 8.06
C VAL A 65 -9.57 2.85 8.35
N ALA A 66 -8.77 2.18 7.51
CA ALA A 66 -8.37 0.79 7.73
C ALA A 66 -7.55 0.61 9.02
N ALA A 67 -6.66 1.57 9.35
CA ALA A 67 -5.90 1.53 10.60
C ALA A 67 -6.82 1.60 11.83
N VAL A 68 -7.86 2.45 11.81
CA VAL A 68 -8.84 2.53 12.89
C VAL A 68 -9.66 1.24 12.95
N ALA A 69 -10.13 0.72 11.82
CA ALA A 69 -10.88 -0.54 11.77
C ALA A 69 -10.06 -1.72 12.35
N ALA A 70 -8.78 -1.81 11.97
CA ALA A 70 -7.85 -2.83 12.47
C ALA A 70 -7.63 -2.70 13.99
N ALA A 71 -7.43 -1.48 14.50
CA ALA A 71 -7.23 -1.24 15.94
C ALA A 71 -8.43 -1.67 16.79
N HIS A 72 -9.64 -1.66 16.22
CA HIS A 72 -10.88 -2.03 16.90
C HIS A 72 -11.42 -3.41 16.50
N GLY A 73 -10.71 -4.15 15.62
CA GLY A 73 -11.09 -5.49 15.19
C GLY A 73 -12.39 -5.57 14.37
N ILE A 74 -12.84 -4.45 13.79
CA ILE A 74 -14.04 -4.40 12.96
C ILE A 74 -13.69 -4.46 11.47
N PRO A 75 -14.61 -4.93 10.60
CA PRO A 75 -14.36 -5.00 9.17
C PRO A 75 -14.16 -3.64 8.51
N PHE A 76 -13.27 -3.60 7.53
CA PHE A 76 -13.04 -2.48 6.65
C PHE A 76 -13.59 -2.74 5.24
N VAL A 77 -14.29 -1.77 4.66
CA VAL A 77 -14.84 -1.82 3.30
C VAL A 77 -14.12 -0.81 2.41
N CYS A 78 -13.46 -1.31 1.35
CA CYS A 78 -12.80 -0.47 0.36
C CYS A 78 -13.77 -0.11 -0.77
N VAL A 79 -14.11 1.19 -0.92
CA VAL A 79 -14.86 1.71 -2.07
C VAL A 79 -13.91 2.48 -2.98
N PRO A 80 -13.60 1.99 -4.20
CA PRO A 80 -12.46 2.42 -5.01
C PRO A 80 -12.75 3.74 -5.75
N ALA A 81 -12.85 4.86 -5.04
CA ALA A 81 -13.15 6.17 -5.59
C ALA A 81 -11.91 7.07 -5.83
N GLY A 82 -10.71 6.58 -5.58
CA GLY A 82 -9.45 7.26 -5.87
C GLY A 82 -9.03 7.16 -7.35
N THR A 83 -7.91 7.80 -7.68
CA THR A 83 -7.33 7.78 -9.04
C THR A 83 -6.76 6.41 -9.40
N ARG A 84 -6.02 5.77 -8.48
CA ARG A 84 -5.27 4.53 -8.75
C ARG A 84 -5.94 3.29 -8.18
N ASN A 85 -6.40 3.36 -6.93
CA ASN A 85 -7.06 2.28 -6.20
C ASN A 85 -6.24 0.97 -6.20
N HIS A 86 -4.94 1.09 -5.89
CA HIS A 86 -4.03 -0.07 -5.86
C HIS A 86 -4.47 -1.09 -4.83
N PHE A 87 -4.77 -0.63 -3.61
CA PHE A 87 -5.28 -1.50 -2.56
C PHE A 87 -6.57 -2.23 -2.98
N GLY A 88 -7.53 -1.49 -3.55
CA GLY A 88 -8.78 -2.09 -4.07
C GLY A 88 -8.51 -3.20 -5.08
N LEU A 89 -7.55 -3.00 -6.00
CA LEU A 89 -7.17 -4.01 -6.99
C LEU A 89 -6.53 -5.24 -6.34
N ASP A 90 -5.68 -5.05 -5.32
CA ASP A 90 -4.99 -6.13 -4.62
C ASP A 90 -5.94 -7.00 -3.78
N VAL A 91 -6.94 -6.39 -3.13
CA VAL A 91 -7.98 -7.15 -2.41
C VAL A 91 -9.03 -7.75 -3.35
N GLY A 92 -8.96 -7.42 -4.66
CA GLY A 92 -9.85 -7.97 -5.67
C GLY A 92 -11.20 -7.26 -5.79
N VAL A 93 -11.25 -5.98 -5.42
CA VAL A 93 -12.39 -5.09 -5.71
C VAL A 93 -12.30 -4.65 -7.18
N ASP A 94 -13.42 -4.67 -7.90
CA ASP A 94 -13.47 -4.05 -9.22
C ASP A 94 -13.42 -2.52 -9.09
N ARG A 95 -12.29 -1.93 -9.45
CA ARG A 95 -12.09 -0.48 -9.36
C ARG A 95 -12.97 0.34 -10.31
N HIS A 96 -13.70 -0.30 -11.23
CA HIS A 96 -14.64 0.34 -12.13
C HIS A 96 -16.08 0.27 -11.61
N ASP A 97 -16.38 -0.65 -10.70
CA ASP A 97 -17.69 -0.78 -10.06
C ASP A 97 -17.68 -0.22 -8.63
N VAL A 98 -17.68 1.12 -8.55
CA VAL A 98 -17.67 1.85 -7.27
C VAL A 98 -18.95 1.60 -6.46
N ILE A 99 -20.08 1.49 -7.14
CA ILE A 99 -21.38 1.29 -6.47
C ILE A 99 -21.55 -0.14 -6.00
N GLY A 100 -21.14 -1.12 -6.80
CA GLY A 100 -21.17 -2.53 -6.38
C GLY A 100 -20.27 -2.83 -5.18
N ALA A 101 -19.24 -1.99 -4.92
CA ALA A 101 -18.44 -2.11 -3.71
C ALA A 101 -19.25 -1.86 -2.43
N LEU A 102 -20.34 -1.09 -2.47
CA LEU A 102 -21.22 -0.84 -1.33
C LEU A 102 -21.93 -2.10 -0.83
N ASP A 103 -22.14 -3.10 -1.69
CA ASP A 103 -22.78 -4.36 -1.29
C ASP A 103 -21.92 -5.12 -0.25
N ALA A 104 -20.65 -4.79 -0.11
CA ALA A 104 -19.80 -5.33 0.94
C ALA A 104 -20.29 -5.01 2.36
N PHE A 105 -21.13 -4.01 2.55
CA PHE A 105 -21.72 -3.70 3.86
C PHE A 105 -22.84 -4.69 4.25
N THR A 106 -23.56 -5.26 3.28
CA THR A 106 -24.72 -6.14 3.48
C THR A 106 -24.43 -7.57 3.08
N ASP A 107 -23.85 -7.80 1.89
CA ASP A 107 -23.54 -9.12 1.31
C ASP A 107 -22.05 -9.20 0.94
N GLY A 108 -21.20 -9.08 1.94
CA GLY A 108 -19.75 -9.08 1.78
C GLY A 108 -19.10 -10.38 2.24
N VAL A 109 -18.10 -10.83 1.46
CA VAL A 109 -17.17 -11.89 1.88
C VAL A 109 -16.02 -11.26 2.66
N GLU A 110 -15.80 -11.75 3.87
CA GLU A 110 -14.76 -11.23 4.74
C GLU A 110 -13.46 -12.03 4.61
N ARG A 111 -12.34 -11.32 4.65
CA ARG A 111 -10.99 -11.85 4.65
C ARG A 111 -10.12 -11.11 5.63
N THR A 112 -9.18 -11.82 6.22
CA THR A 112 -8.16 -11.22 7.07
C THR A 112 -6.87 -11.09 6.28
N ILE A 113 -6.27 -9.90 6.34
CA ILE A 113 -5.03 -9.57 5.63
C ILE A 113 -4.02 -8.94 6.58
N ASP A 114 -2.77 -8.93 6.15
CA ASP A 114 -1.69 -8.26 6.86
C ASP A 114 -1.78 -6.75 6.69
N MET A 115 -1.17 -6.01 7.62
CA MET A 115 -1.03 -4.55 7.54
C MET A 115 0.39 -4.16 7.91
N ALA A 116 1.02 -3.34 7.08
CA ALA A 116 2.36 -2.84 7.33
C ALA A 116 2.34 -1.51 8.08
N GLU A 117 3.41 -1.26 8.84
CA GLU A 117 3.62 -0.01 9.58
C GLU A 117 5.06 0.48 9.43
N VAL A 118 5.22 1.81 9.47
CA VAL A 118 6.50 2.48 9.67
C VAL A 118 6.38 3.43 10.86
N ASN A 119 7.20 3.24 11.90
CA ASN A 119 7.15 4.04 13.14
C ASN A 119 5.73 4.19 13.72
N GLY A 120 4.90 3.13 13.65
CA GLY A 120 3.50 3.14 14.09
C GLY A 120 2.50 3.73 13.10
N ARG A 121 2.93 4.29 11.97
CA ARG A 121 2.06 4.73 10.90
C ARG A 121 1.73 3.55 9.98
N ALA A 122 0.48 3.14 9.94
CA ALA A 122 0.01 2.08 9.06
C ALA A 122 0.01 2.51 7.59
N PHE A 123 0.26 1.55 6.69
CA PHE A 123 0.08 1.71 5.26
C PHE A 123 -0.43 0.42 4.61
N LEU A 124 -1.18 0.56 3.53
CA LEU A 124 -1.84 -0.54 2.83
C LEU A 124 -1.08 -0.99 1.57
N ASN A 125 -0.38 -0.06 0.92
CA ASN A 125 0.35 -0.35 -0.32
C ASN A 125 1.85 -0.39 -0.09
N ASN A 126 2.48 0.76 0.01
CA ASN A 126 3.93 0.85 0.15
C ASN A 126 4.39 2.18 0.75
N ALA A 127 5.62 2.14 1.26
CA ALA A 127 6.43 3.31 1.57
C ALA A 127 7.65 3.32 0.66
N SER A 128 7.98 4.47 0.09
CA SER A 128 9.12 4.68 -0.81
C SER A 128 10.06 5.74 -0.24
N LEU A 129 11.35 5.47 -0.29
CA LEU A 129 12.41 6.30 0.29
C LEU A 129 13.50 6.55 -0.76
N GLY A 130 14.33 7.54 -0.51
CA GLY A 130 15.42 7.93 -1.39
C GLY A 130 14.94 8.87 -2.49
N ILE A 131 15.61 8.86 -3.64
CA ILE A 131 15.26 9.73 -4.78
C ILE A 131 13.77 9.62 -5.14
N TYR A 132 13.17 8.48 -4.91
CA TYR A 132 11.74 8.28 -5.14
C TYR A 132 10.85 8.98 -4.10
N GLY A 133 11.28 9.08 -2.85
CA GLY A 133 10.59 9.87 -1.83
C GLY A 133 10.49 11.35 -2.25
N ASP A 134 11.55 11.88 -2.84
CA ASP A 134 11.57 13.24 -3.38
C ASP A 134 10.74 13.38 -4.67
N ALA A 135 10.76 12.36 -5.52
CA ALA A 135 10.02 12.34 -6.78
C ALA A 135 8.49 12.29 -6.59
N VAL A 136 7.97 11.70 -5.51
CA VAL A 136 6.52 11.70 -5.18
C VAL A 136 5.99 13.12 -5.00
N ARG A 137 6.85 14.10 -4.73
CA ARG A 137 6.50 15.53 -4.72
C ARG A 137 6.18 16.06 -6.11
N SER A 138 6.67 15.43 -7.19
CA SER A 138 6.40 15.85 -8.57
C SER A 138 5.10 15.25 -9.11
N PRO A 139 4.18 16.06 -9.67
CA PRO A 139 2.95 15.56 -10.27
C PRO A 139 3.17 14.52 -11.39
N ALA A 140 4.24 14.68 -12.17
CA ALA A 140 4.59 13.79 -13.30
C ALA A 140 4.98 12.37 -12.83
N TYR A 141 5.50 12.22 -11.63
CA TYR A 141 5.94 10.95 -11.07
C TYR A 141 4.82 10.13 -10.41
N ARG A 142 3.72 10.79 -10.02
CA ARG A 142 2.59 10.11 -9.37
C ARG A 142 1.94 9.04 -10.25
N ASP A 143 2.18 9.04 -11.55
CA ASP A 143 1.53 8.16 -12.52
C ASP A 143 2.37 6.94 -12.95
N ALA A 144 3.64 6.85 -12.53
CA ALA A 144 4.50 5.74 -12.86
C ALA A 144 4.15 4.47 -12.05
N LYS A 145 4.09 3.31 -12.72
CA LYS A 145 3.88 2.01 -12.07
C LYS A 145 5.15 1.61 -11.34
N VAL A 146 5.03 0.92 -10.18
CA VAL A 146 6.16 0.42 -9.37
C VAL A 146 7.23 -0.26 -10.24
N ARG A 147 6.82 -1.08 -11.20
CA ARG A 147 7.74 -1.71 -12.14
C ARG A 147 8.45 -0.71 -13.05
N THR A 148 7.71 0.21 -13.66
CA THR A 148 8.26 1.28 -14.52
C THR A 148 9.23 2.14 -13.74
N LEU A 149 8.97 2.35 -12.45
CA LEU A 149 9.85 3.09 -11.54
C LEU A 149 11.17 2.38 -11.27
N LEU A 150 11.12 1.07 -11.04
CA LEU A 150 12.32 0.26 -10.89
C LEU A 150 13.11 0.17 -12.19
N GLU A 151 12.43 0.16 -13.34
CA GLU A 151 13.05 0.13 -14.68
C GLU A 151 13.61 1.51 -15.10
N THR A 152 12.92 2.61 -14.78
CA THR A 152 13.33 3.97 -15.16
C THR A 152 14.15 4.69 -14.10
N ALA A 153 14.27 4.15 -12.89
CA ALA A 153 15.09 4.77 -11.84
C ALA A 153 16.55 4.95 -12.29
N ALA A 154 17.09 4.00 -13.04
CA ALA A 154 18.43 4.11 -13.64
C ALA A 154 18.52 5.20 -14.73
N GLU A 155 17.42 5.49 -15.43
CA GLU A 155 17.35 6.53 -16.47
C GLU A 155 17.12 7.93 -15.90
N VAL A 156 16.45 8.02 -14.75
CA VAL A 156 16.13 9.28 -14.06
C VAL A 156 17.32 9.77 -13.21
N MET A 157 18.18 8.85 -12.79
CA MET A 157 19.43 9.19 -12.12
C MET A 157 20.45 9.70 -13.15
N GLY A 158 20.45 11.00 -13.39
CA GLY A 158 21.58 11.63 -14.06
C GLY A 158 22.89 11.38 -13.31
N PRO A 159 24.06 11.48 -13.96
CA PRO A 159 25.37 11.18 -13.39
C PRO A 159 25.76 12.07 -12.17
N THR A 160 24.94 13.03 -11.81
CA THR A 160 25.17 14.00 -10.72
C THR A 160 24.16 13.88 -9.56
N ALA A 161 23.26 12.88 -9.57
CA ALA A 161 22.31 12.71 -8.48
C ALA A 161 23.07 12.19 -7.24
N GLU A 162 23.21 13.01 -6.21
CA GLU A 162 23.67 12.56 -4.90
C GLU A 162 22.64 11.57 -4.33
N ALA A 163 23.07 10.32 -4.16
CA ALA A 163 22.24 9.33 -3.50
C ALA A 163 22.06 9.73 -2.03
N PRO A 164 20.82 9.74 -1.50
CA PRO A 164 20.65 9.93 -0.07
C PRO A 164 21.43 8.84 0.67
N ALA A 165 22.12 9.20 1.76
CA ALA A 165 22.92 8.28 2.56
C ALA A 165 22.03 7.33 3.38
N LEU A 166 21.16 6.58 2.69
CA LEU A 166 20.27 5.59 3.29
C LEU A 166 20.98 4.24 3.36
N TYR A 167 20.85 3.59 4.50
CA TYR A 167 21.21 2.19 4.63
C TYR A 167 20.09 1.42 5.37
N LEU A 168 20.00 0.15 5.06
CA LEU A 168 18.94 -0.74 5.52
C LEU A 168 19.57 -1.88 6.30
N VAL A 169 18.95 -2.24 7.42
CA VAL A 169 19.31 -3.42 8.22
C VAL A 169 18.09 -4.36 8.17
N ASP A 170 18.30 -5.59 7.67
CA ASP A 170 17.26 -6.61 7.61
C ASP A 170 17.06 -7.32 8.95
N ASP A 171 16.13 -8.27 9.01
CA ASP A 171 15.80 -9.05 10.21
C ASP A 171 16.92 -10.02 10.65
N LEU A 172 17.89 -10.29 9.77
CA LEU A 172 19.08 -11.10 10.04
C LEU A 172 20.28 -10.25 10.47
N GLY A 173 20.12 -8.92 10.45
CA GLY A 173 21.19 -7.95 10.80
C GLY A 173 22.15 -7.64 9.66
N HIS A 174 21.84 -8.05 8.41
CA HIS A 174 22.66 -7.66 7.27
C HIS A 174 22.43 -6.19 6.92
N GLU A 175 23.54 -5.47 6.68
CA GLU A 175 23.51 -4.09 6.23
C GLU A 175 23.56 -4.01 4.71
N HIS A 176 22.65 -3.21 4.14
CA HIS A 176 22.60 -2.87 2.73
C HIS A 176 22.83 -1.37 2.59
N ARG A 177 23.96 -1.00 1.97
CA ARG A 177 24.42 0.39 1.82
C ARG A 177 24.35 0.84 0.37
N ASP A 178 24.57 2.12 0.15
CA ASP A 178 24.60 2.75 -1.18
C ASP A 178 23.29 2.54 -1.94
N LEU A 179 22.16 2.72 -1.24
CA LEU A 179 20.84 2.57 -1.79
C LEU A 179 20.32 3.92 -2.31
N VAL A 180 19.87 3.95 -3.56
CA VAL A 180 19.24 5.13 -4.17
C VAL A 180 17.73 5.10 -4.03
N ILE A 181 17.15 3.91 -4.03
CA ILE A 181 15.71 3.68 -3.82
C ILE A 181 15.50 2.52 -2.87
N VAL A 182 14.63 2.74 -1.90
CA VAL A 182 14.09 1.68 -1.03
C VAL A 182 12.57 1.74 -1.13
N LEU A 183 11.96 0.65 -1.60
CA LEU A 183 10.51 0.45 -1.60
C LEU A 183 10.18 -0.65 -0.60
N VAL A 184 9.33 -0.32 0.36
CA VAL A 184 8.80 -1.27 1.35
C VAL A 184 7.31 -1.42 1.14
N SER A 185 6.84 -2.60 0.79
CA SER A 185 5.43 -2.87 0.53
C SER A 185 4.78 -3.74 1.60
N ASN A 186 3.49 -3.52 1.80
CA ASN A 186 2.65 -4.41 2.58
C ASN A 186 2.41 -5.70 1.80
N ASN A 187 3.19 -6.73 2.05
CA ASN A 187 3.38 -7.95 1.27
C ASN A 187 4.13 -7.74 -0.07
N PRO A 188 4.89 -8.76 -0.53
CA PRO A 188 5.70 -8.68 -1.73
C PRO A 188 4.89 -8.51 -3.02
N TYR A 189 5.36 -7.63 -3.92
CA TYR A 189 4.85 -7.52 -5.28
C TYR A 189 5.34 -8.66 -6.18
N ALA A 190 4.53 -9.04 -7.17
CA ALA A 190 4.95 -9.93 -8.26
C ALA A 190 5.73 -9.10 -9.32
N LEU A 191 7.00 -8.83 -9.05
CA LEU A 191 7.84 -7.98 -9.90
C LEU A 191 8.33 -8.72 -11.17
N ASP A 192 8.39 -10.04 -11.12
CA ASP A 192 8.86 -10.94 -12.18
C ASP A 192 7.85 -11.15 -13.32
N ARG A 193 6.63 -10.58 -13.23
CA ARG A 193 5.52 -10.88 -14.13
C ARG A 193 4.98 -9.67 -14.86
N PRO A 194 5.17 -9.62 -16.20
CA PRO A 194 4.68 -8.50 -17.03
C PRO A 194 3.17 -8.29 -16.94
N LEU A 195 2.40 -9.38 -16.82
CA LEU A 195 0.93 -9.36 -16.80
C LEU A 195 0.31 -9.14 -15.42
N ALA A 196 1.10 -9.24 -14.35
CA ALA A 196 0.63 -9.07 -12.96
C ALA A 196 0.29 -7.61 -12.60
N ARG A 197 0.52 -6.67 -13.50
CA ARG A 197 0.20 -5.24 -13.35
C ARG A 197 0.78 -4.59 -12.07
N GLY A 198 1.89 -5.12 -11.53
CA GLY A 198 2.48 -4.66 -10.28
C GLY A 198 1.55 -4.85 -9.09
N THR A 199 0.78 -5.94 -9.05
CA THR A 199 -0.08 -6.32 -7.93
C THR A 199 0.58 -7.36 -7.05
N ARG A 200 0.02 -7.56 -5.85
CA ARG A 200 0.51 -8.52 -4.87
C ARG A 200 -0.26 -9.84 -5.00
N PRO A 201 0.43 -10.98 -5.09
CA PRO A 201 -0.22 -12.31 -5.21
C PRO A 201 -1.03 -12.67 -3.96
N THR A 202 -0.56 -12.23 -2.80
CA THR A 202 -1.23 -12.40 -1.51
C THR A 202 -1.04 -11.15 -0.65
N LEU A 203 -1.96 -10.94 0.29
CA LEU A 203 -1.88 -9.95 1.35
C LEU A 203 -1.80 -10.60 2.73
N SER A 204 -1.39 -11.86 2.81
CA SER A 204 -1.30 -12.65 4.05
C SER A 204 -0.03 -13.50 4.10
N SER A 205 1.09 -12.99 3.58
CA SER A 205 2.37 -13.70 3.61
C SER A 205 3.11 -13.59 4.94
N GLY A 206 2.70 -12.67 5.82
CA GLY A 206 3.42 -12.35 7.05
C GLY A 206 4.75 -11.63 6.80
N GLN A 207 4.95 -11.06 5.59
CA GLN A 207 6.20 -10.44 5.20
C GLN A 207 5.97 -9.08 4.54
N LEU A 208 6.85 -8.12 4.82
CA LEU A 208 7.05 -6.94 3.99
C LEU A 208 7.69 -7.37 2.67
N GLY A 209 7.33 -6.73 1.57
CA GLY A 209 8.08 -6.83 0.32
C GLY A 209 9.10 -5.71 0.24
N ILE A 210 10.36 -6.06 0.06
CA ILE A 210 11.44 -5.09 -0.10
C ILE A 210 11.90 -5.09 -1.53
N ALA A 211 12.04 -3.92 -2.12
CA ALA A 211 12.73 -3.74 -3.39
C ALA A 211 13.69 -2.55 -3.27
N VAL A 212 14.94 -2.77 -3.64
CA VAL A 212 15.98 -1.74 -3.58
C VAL A 212 16.67 -1.58 -4.93
N ILE A 213 17.16 -0.38 -5.19
CA ILE A 213 18.08 -0.10 -6.30
C ILE A 213 19.35 0.44 -5.67
N ASP A 214 20.46 -0.21 -6.01
CA ASP A 214 21.80 0.20 -5.59
C ASP A 214 22.28 1.41 -6.41
N ALA A 215 23.14 2.23 -5.84
CA ALA A 215 23.80 3.31 -6.59
C ALA A 215 24.62 2.73 -7.76
N PRO A 216 24.70 3.43 -8.89
CA PRO A 216 25.52 3.00 -10.00
C PRO A 216 26.99 2.95 -9.55
N GLY A 217 27.57 1.75 -9.57
CA GLY A 217 28.94 1.48 -9.18
C GLY A 217 29.54 0.39 -10.04
N ASN A 218 30.84 0.10 -9.89
CA ASN A 218 31.56 -0.96 -10.63
C ASN A 218 31.16 -2.39 -10.22
N SER A 219 30.03 -2.58 -9.55
CA SER A 219 29.61 -3.89 -9.07
C SER A 219 28.94 -4.71 -10.18
N PRO A 220 29.29 -6.00 -10.35
CA PRO A 220 28.60 -6.91 -11.27
C PRO A 220 27.22 -7.33 -10.78
N ARG A 221 26.72 -6.79 -9.68
CA ARG A 221 25.38 -7.09 -9.13
C ARG A 221 24.30 -6.44 -9.97
N PRO A 222 23.15 -7.09 -10.16
CA PRO A 222 22.00 -6.47 -10.82
C PRO A 222 21.62 -5.19 -10.10
N PRO A 223 21.20 -4.14 -10.82
CA PRO A 223 20.89 -2.83 -10.26
C PRO A 223 19.71 -2.82 -9.29
N GLY A 224 18.94 -3.92 -9.22
CA GLY A 224 17.79 -4.05 -8.34
C GLY A 224 17.72 -5.42 -7.66
N ARG A 225 17.33 -5.41 -6.39
CA ARG A 225 17.12 -6.61 -5.57
C ARG A 225 15.77 -6.56 -4.90
N ALA A 226 15.11 -7.73 -4.74
CA ALA A 226 13.84 -7.83 -4.02
C ALA A 226 13.79 -9.09 -3.17
N TRP A 227 13.22 -8.97 -1.96
CA TRP A 227 13.04 -10.08 -1.01
C TRP A 227 11.87 -9.80 -0.05
N GLY A 228 11.53 -10.79 0.78
CA GLY A 228 10.56 -10.62 1.86
C GLY A 228 11.24 -10.67 3.22
N THR A 229 10.75 -9.87 4.18
CA THR A 229 11.20 -9.87 5.57
C THR A 229 10.05 -9.44 6.50
N PRO A 230 9.93 -9.97 7.72
CA PRO A 230 8.88 -9.54 8.64
C PRO A 230 9.12 -8.14 9.24
N ARG A 231 10.36 -7.68 9.24
CA ARG A 231 10.76 -6.38 9.77
C ARG A 231 12.05 -5.90 9.13
N LEU A 232 12.23 -4.58 9.09
CA LEU A 232 13.50 -3.98 8.71
C LEU A 232 13.64 -2.59 9.36
N GLU A 233 14.87 -2.12 9.44
CA GLU A 233 15.18 -0.78 9.88
C GLU A 233 15.92 -0.03 8.77
N VAL A 234 15.46 1.19 8.45
CA VAL A 234 16.16 2.09 7.52
C VAL A 234 16.68 3.28 8.31
N ARG A 235 17.96 3.59 8.10
CA ARG A 235 18.65 4.72 8.70
C ARG A 235 19.15 5.68 7.62
N GLY A 236 19.25 6.94 7.97
CA GLY A 236 19.67 7.98 7.06
C GLY A 236 19.72 9.35 7.74
N PRO A 237 19.94 10.43 6.96
CA PRO A 237 19.87 11.79 7.49
C PRO A 237 18.44 12.12 7.95
N GLU A 238 18.32 13.09 8.86
CA GLU A 238 17.03 13.57 9.37
C GLU A 238 16.68 14.93 8.75
N PRO A 239 15.46 15.14 8.30
CA PRO A 239 14.38 14.14 8.14
C PRO A 239 14.56 13.25 6.90
N VAL A 240 13.96 12.05 6.91
CA VAL A 240 13.84 11.22 5.71
C VAL A 240 12.55 11.57 4.97
N HIS A 241 12.68 12.04 3.73
CA HIS A 241 11.52 12.25 2.85
C HIS A 241 11.03 10.91 2.32
N ALA A 242 9.74 10.65 2.46
CA ALA A 242 9.11 9.40 2.06
C ALA A 242 7.79 9.64 1.31
N GLY A 243 7.44 8.69 0.45
CA GLY A 243 6.08 8.56 -0.06
C GLY A 243 5.41 7.39 0.64
N VAL A 244 4.32 7.60 1.38
CA VAL A 244 3.55 6.54 2.04
C VAL A 244 2.15 6.50 1.46
N ASP A 245 1.76 5.38 0.85
CA ASP A 245 0.51 5.22 0.09
C ASP A 245 0.24 6.34 -0.91
N GLY A 246 1.32 6.91 -1.47
CA GLY A 246 1.29 8.01 -2.45
C GLY A 246 1.20 9.41 -1.84
N GLU A 247 1.28 9.55 -0.53
CA GLU A 247 1.36 10.84 0.18
C GLU A 247 2.81 11.14 0.56
N ALA A 248 3.25 12.36 0.27
CA ALA A 248 4.58 12.83 0.68
C ALA A 248 4.58 13.11 2.19
N VAL A 249 5.52 12.51 2.90
CA VAL A 249 5.68 12.66 4.36
C VAL A 249 7.15 12.81 4.73
N GLU A 250 7.39 13.43 5.88
CA GLU A 250 8.70 13.48 6.53
C GLU A 250 8.69 12.54 7.73
N LEU A 251 9.70 11.68 7.81
CA LEU A 251 9.83 10.69 8.87
C LEU A 251 11.16 10.84 9.59
N SER A 252 11.16 10.68 10.91
CA SER A 252 12.38 10.70 11.73
C SER A 252 13.01 9.31 11.81
N PRO A 253 14.28 9.14 11.38
CA PRO A 253 15.00 7.89 11.51
C PRO A 253 15.33 7.56 12.99
N PRO A 254 15.57 6.30 13.34
CA PRO A 254 15.51 5.13 12.47
C PRO A 254 14.07 4.78 12.08
N LEU A 255 13.84 4.46 10.78
CA LEU A 255 12.55 4.05 10.29
C LEU A 255 12.38 2.55 10.51
N ARG A 256 11.51 2.19 11.45
CA ARG A 256 11.21 0.80 11.79
C ARG A 256 9.97 0.34 11.07
N PHE A 257 10.18 -0.54 10.10
CA PHE A 257 9.11 -1.17 9.35
C PHE A 257 8.78 -2.54 9.97
N VAL A 258 7.51 -2.84 10.07
CA VAL A 258 7.01 -4.14 10.56
C VAL A 258 5.75 -4.54 9.82
N ILE A 259 5.62 -5.83 9.51
CA ILE A 259 4.35 -6.41 9.11
C ILE A 259 3.59 -6.86 10.34
N ARG A 260 2.29 -6.59 10.39
CA ARG A 260 1.36 -7.14 11.37
C ARG A 260 0.49 -8.19 10.68
N PRO A 261 0.77 -9.47 10.88
CA PRO A 261 0.01 -10.53 10.27
C PRO A 261 -1.44 -10.51 10.72
N ALA A 262 -2.35 -10.77 9.78
CA ALA A 262 -3.78 -10.90 10.04
C ALA A 262 -4.41 -9.72 10.82
N ALA A 263 -3.88 -8.49 10.64
CA ALA A 263 -4.28 -7.34 11.43
C ALA A 263 -5.56 -6.65 10.93
N LEU A 264 -5.92 -6.80 9.66
CA LEU A 264 -7.06 -6.12 9.05
C LEU A 264 -8.08 -7.10 8.48
N ARG A 265 -9.32 -7.01 8.94
CA ARG A 265 -10.47 -7.69 8.34
C ARG A 265 -11.00 -6.82 7.21
N VAL A 266 -11.00 -7.33 5.97
CA VAL A 266 -11.54 -6.62 4.80
C VAL A 266 -12.78 -7.34 4.32
N ARG A 267 -13.86 -6.58 4.11
CA ARG A 267 -15.11 -7.10 3.55
C ARG A 267 -15.26 -6.63 2.11
N ILE A 268 -15.52 -7.56 1.20
CA ILE A 268 -15.55 -7.34 -0.25
C ILE A 268 -16.89 -7.85 -0.77
N SER A 269 -17.56 -7.11 -1.66
CA SER A 269 -18.79 -7.55 -2.32
C SER A 269 -18.58 -8.92 -2.97
N SER A 270 -19.54 -9.83 -2.77
CA SER A 270 -19.53 -11.17 -3.36
C SER A 270 -19.53 -11.14 -4.90
N ARG A 271 -19.94 -10.03 -5.50
CA ARG A 271 -19.94 -9.81 -6.96
C ARG A 271 -18.59 -9.42 -7.52
N HIS A 272 -17.64 -9.01 -6.66
CA HIS A 272 -16.32 -8.62 -7.09
C HIS A 272 -15.35 -9.82 -7.19
N PRO A 273 -14.27 -9.73 -7.97
CA PRO A 273 -13.36 -10.85 -8.18
C PRO A 273 -12.77 -11.48 -6.91
N GLY A 274 -12.62 -10.68 -5.84
CA GLY A 274 -12.10 -11.13 -4.55
C GLY A 274 -10.64 -11.60 -4.56
N ALA A 275 -9.88 -11.39 -5.64
CA ALA A 275 -8.47 -11.73 -5.74
C ALA A 275 -7.77 -10.76 -6.69
N SER A 276 -6.51 -10.45 -6.43
CA SER A 276 -5.69 -9.60 -7.29
C SER A 276 -5.45 -10.22 -8.67
N PRO A 277 -5.09 -9.44 -9.69
CA PRO A 277 -4.70 -9.98 -10.99
C PRO A 277 -3.56 -10.99 -10.90
N SER A 278 -2.56 -10.77 -10.04
CA SER A 278 -1.44 -11.70 -9.87
C SER A 278 -1.83 -12.98 -9.11
N ALA A 279 -2.76 -12.92 -8.16
CA ALA A 279 -3.29 -14.09 -7.47
C ALA A 279 -4.11 -14.99 -8.38
N ARG A 280 -4.90 -14.42 -9.30
CA ARG A 280 -5.73 -15.16 -10.26
C ARG A 280 -4.92 -15.94 -11.30
N GLN A 281 -3.69 -15.55 -11.55
CA GLN A 281 -2.77 -16.26 -12.44
C GLN A 281 -2.09 -17.46 -11.77
N HIS A 282 -2.34 -17.68 -10.46
CA HIS A 282 -1.81 -18.78 -9.68
C HIS A 282 -2.90 -19.37 -8.82
N PRO A 283 -3.50 -20.53 -9.21
CA PRO A 283 -4.33 -21.29 -8.31
C PRO A 283 -3.50 -21.68 -7.06
N PRO A 284 -4.12 -21.70 -5.86
CA PRO A 284 -3.43 -22.10 -4.63
C PRO A 284 -2.85 -23.51 -4.79
N GLY A 285 -1.54 -23.64 -4.72
CA GLY A 285 -0.84 -24.93 -4.87
C GLY A 285 0.57 -24.86 -5.43
N ARG A 286 0.97 -23.76 -6.06
CA ARG A 286 2.37 -23.53 -6.47
C ARG A 286 2.82 -22.14 -6.03
N LEU A 287 3.44 -22.06 -4.87
CA LEU A 287 4.32 -20.92 -4.58
C LEU A 287 5.43 -20.93 -5.65
N PRO A 288 5.60 -19.87 -6.45
CA PRO A 288 6.77 -19.76 -7.30
C PRO A 288 7.97 -19.78 -6.37
N GLY A 289 8.98 -20.57 -6.75
CA GLY A 289 10.20 -20.69 -5.96
C GLY A 289 10.72 -19.30 -5.61
N MET A 290 10.67 -18.95 -4.34
CA MET A 290 11.53 -17.93 -3.81
C MET A 290 12.93 -18.38 -4.16
N HIS A 291 13.60 -17.65 -5.02
CA HIS A 291 15.04 -17.80 -5.13
C HIS A 291 15.58 -17.46 -3.74
N THR A 292 15.73 -18.52 -2.92
CA THR A 292 16.58 -18.46 -1.75
C THR A 292 17.90 -17.87 -2.22
N GLN A 293 18.34 -16.82 -1.57
CA GLN A 293 19.69 -16.30 -1.75
C GLN A 293 20.67 -17.51 -1.79
N PRO A 294 21.62 -17.55 -2.72
CA PRO A 294 22.64 -18.57 -2.66
C PRO A 294 23.30 -18.43 -1.28
N ARG A 295 23.23 -19.52 -0.49
CA ARG A 295 23.99 -19.62 0.75
C ARG A 295 25.44 -19.44 0.36
N TYR A 296 26.05 -18.36 0.74
CA TYR A 296 27.48 -18.21 0.70
C TYR A 296 28.05 -19.25 1.69
N GLY A 297 28.61 -20.33 1.13
CA GLY A 297 29.46 -21.27 1.84
C GLY A 297 30.73 -20.57 2.30
N ALA A 298 31.27 -21.09 3.40
CA ALA A 298 32.44 -20.67 4.16
C ALA A 298 33.64 -20.24 3.34
#